data_ce1551e1ee01fb8608ceeecb06db8658
#
_entry.id   ce1551e1ee01fb8608ceeecb06db8658
#
_cell.length_a   1.000
_cell.length_b   1.000
_cell.length_c   1.000
_cell.angle_alpha   90.00
_cell.angle_beta   90.00
_cell.angle_gamma   90.00
#
_symmetry.space_group_name_H-M   'P 1'
#
loop_
_entity.id
_entity.type
_entity.pdbx_description
1 polymer ?
#
loop_
_entity_poly.entity_id
_entity_poly.type
_entity_poly.pdbx_seq_one_letter_code
_entity_poly.pdbx_strand_id
1 'polypeptide(L)'
;EYPKFNVTDYYTKGISFHHLPSGKTREHVNTKPLHHLYNISYASNGKWIVATVHAGMGYRHTNLLIEANGSKVIDLGIGGCRPTFSPDGKHIAWGAGDHELAVVPIDIDSDHPKLGKKVFQVFDKQNKIYHVDWSPDGRFLSFSRGPNGKGDITKPGTYEAACEIVGVHAKGWDIFAVQVARGRSVTIGHKSVNDYHPLTRNGQSNKESDWFLPQGK
;
A
#
# COMPACT_ATOMS: atom_id res chain seq x y z
N GLU A 1 -5.04 -17.46 -25.46
CA GLU A 1 -5.09 -15.99 -25.64
C GLU A 1 -5.65 -15.40 -24.36
N TYR A 2 -4.84 -14.58 -23.68
CA TYR A 2 -5.33 -13.81 -22.55
C TYR A 2 -6.23 -12.69 -23.08
N PRO A 3 -7.38 -12.42 -22.45
CA PRO A 3 -8.22 -11.33 -22.87
C PRO A 3 -7.40 -10.03 -22.84
N LYS A 4 -7.49 -9.26 -23.91
CA LYS A 4 -6.92 -7.90 -23.92
C LYS A 4 -7.63 -7.13 -22.82
N PHE A 5 -6.91 -6.83 -21.74
CA PHE A 5 -7.44 -6.00 -20.67
C PHE A 5 -7.74 -4.61 -21.24
N ASN A 6 -9.00 -4.30 -21.35
CA ASN A 6 -9.40 -2.95 -21.60
C ASN A 6 -9.49 -2.23 -20.25
N VAL A 7 -8.65 -1.23 -20.03
CA VAL A 7 -8.62 -0.45 -18.78
C VAL A 7 -10.00 0.13 -18.44
N THR A 8 -10.85 0.32 -19.44
CA THR A 8 -12.23 0.81 -19.25
C THR A 8 -13.15 -0.19 -18.55
N ASP A 9 -12.81 -1.46 -18.47
CA ASP A 9 -13.66 -2.51 -17.90
C ASP A 9 -13.53 -2.61 -16.36
N TYR A 10 -12.58 -1.90 -15.76
CA TYR A 10 -12.26 -1.95 -14.33
C TYR A 10 -12.61 -0.65 -13.59
N TYR A 11 -13.82 -0.17 -13.77
CA TYR A 11 -14.30 0.96 -12.99
C TYR A 11 -14.61 0.56 -11.57
N THR A 12 -14.03 1.27 -10.62
CA THR A 12 -14.52 1.23 -9.25
C THR A 12 -15.87 1.93 -9.18
N LYS A 13 -16.93 1.18 -8.85
CA LYS A 13 -18.30 1.71 -8.80
C LYS A 13 -18.60 2.47 -7.51
N GLY A 14 -17.89 2.14 -6.45
CA GLY A 14 -18.07 2.73 -5.13
C GLY A 14 -17.26 2.00 -4.07
N ILE A 15 -17.28 2.54 -2.87
CA ILE A 15 -16.75 1.89 -1.66
C ILE A 15 -17.94 1.62 -0.73
N SER A 16 -18.07 0.38 -0.29
CA SER A 16 -19.07 -0.04 0.67
C SER A 16 -18.45 -0.26 2.04
N PHE A 17 -19.15 0.16 3.08
CA PHE A 17 -18.76 -0.07 4.47
C PHE A 17 -19.71 -1.10 5.08
N HIS A 18 -19.16 -2.16 5.61
CA HIS A 18 -19.90 -3.18 6.31
C HIS A 18 -19.58 -3.14 7.81
N HIS A 19 -20.57 -2.80 8.63
CA HIS A 19 -20.42 -2.76 10.09
C HIS A 19 -20.64 -4.16 10.66
N LEU A 20 -19.56 -4.85 11.01
CA LEU A 20 -19.58 -6.25 11.42
C LEU A 20 -20.56 -6.54 12.58
N PRO A 21 -20.58 -5.77 13.68
CA PRO A 21 -21.47 -6.07 14.80
C PRO A 21 -22.96 -6.02 14.47
N SER A 22 -23.38 -5.14 13.55
CA SER A 22 -24.80 -4.98 13.21
C SER A 22 -25.19 -5.62 11.89
N GLY A 23 -24.22 -6.09 11.09
CA GLY A 23 -24.45 -6.60 9.74
C GLY A 23 -24.93 -5.53 8.73
N LYS A 24 -24.96 -4.26 9.12
CA LYS A 24 -25.44 -3.19 8.23
C LYS A 24 -24.37 -2.81 7.23
N THR A 25 -24.77 -2.70 5.97
CA THR A 25 -23.93 -2.19 4.89
C THR A 25 -24.45 -0.83 4.47
N ARG A 26 -23.55 0.11 4.22
CA ARG A 26 -23.86 1.37 3.55
C ARG A 26 -22.94 1.54 2.36
N GLU A 27 -23.49 1.84 1.22
CA GLU A 27 -22.72 2.36 0.09
C GLU A 27 -22.45 3.84 0.32
N HIS A 28 -21.21 4.26 0.10
CA HIS A 28 -20.84 5.52 0.66
C HIS A 28 -20.09 6.46 -0.27
N VAL A 29 -19.24 5.96 -1.13
CA VAL A 29 -18.44 6.80 -1.98
C VAL A 29 -18.76 6.50 -3.43
N ASN A 30 -19.32 7.46 -4.13
CA ASN A 30 -19.42 7.39 -5.58
C ASN A 30 -18.03 7.62 -6.17
N THR A 31 -17.31 6.55 -6.42
CA THR A 31 -16.00 6.61 -7.04
C THR A 31 -16.05 6.60 -8.56
N LYS A 32 -17.25 6.70 -9.15
CA LYS A 32 -17.35 6.97 -10.58
C LYS A 32 -16.72 8.34 -10.83
N PRO A 33 -15.85 8.47 -11.70
CA PRO A 33 -15.21 7.68 -12.72
C PRO A 33 -13.75 7.31 -12.42
N LEU A 34 -13.41 6.97 -11.18
CA LEU A 34 -12.05 6.52 -10.84
C LEU A 34 -11.81 5.13 -11.43
N HIS A 35 -10.76 4.99 -12.22
CA HIS A 35 -10.32 3.72 -12.73
C HIS A 35 -9.38 3.06 -11.73
N HIS A 36 -9.54 1.76 -11.52
CA HIS A 36 -8.61 0.97 -10.70
C HIS A 36 -8.27 1.63 -9.37
N LEU A 37 -9.28 2.03 -8.61
CA LEU A 37 -9.06 2.38 -7.21
C LEU A 37 -8.80 1.09 -6.44
N TYR A 38 -7.65 0.97 -5.80
CA TYR A 38 -7.25 -0.25 -5.11
C TYR A 38 -6.41 0.04 -3.86
N ASN A 39 -6.24 -1.01 -3.03
CA ASN A 39 -5.51 -0.95 -1.78
C ASN A 39 -5.96 0.22 -0.91
N ILE A 40 -7.21 0.14 -0.49
CA ILE A 40 -7.82 1.14 0.38
C ILE A 40 -7.40 0.91 1.83
N SER A 41 -7.06 1.99 2.52
CA SER A 41 -6.87 2.02 3.97
C SER A 41 -7.75 3.10 4.57
N TYR A 42 -8.33 2.82 5.73
CA TYR A 42 -9.29 3.69 6.40
C TYR A 42 -8.64 4.36 7.61
N ALA A 43 -8.78 5.67 7.71
CA ALA A 43 -8.21 6.42 8.82
C ALA A 43 -8.93 6.11 10.14
N SER A 44 -8.19 6.11 11.25
CA SER A 44 -8.70 5.81 12.59
C SER A 44 -9.83 6.74 13.04
N ASN A 45 -9.86 7.98 12.54
CA ASN A 45 -10.95 8.92 12.83
C ASN A 45 -12.22 8.70 12.02
N GLY A 46 -12.24 7.71 11.12
CA GLY A 46 -13.39 7.39 10.31
C GLY A 46 -13.76 8.40 9.22
N LYS A 47 -12.93 9.43 9.00
CA LYS A 47 -13.24 10.52 8.06
C LYS A 47 -12.63 10.29 6.68
N TRP A 48 -11.46 9.64 6.60
CA TRP A 48 -10.69 9.54 5.39
C TRP A 48 -10.37 8.11 4.97
N ILE A 49 -10.28 7.92 3.67
CA ILE A 49 -9.79 6.72 3.01
C ILE A 49 -8.58 7.14 2.17
N VAL A 50 -7.49 6.41 2.26
CA VAL A 50 -6.37 6.54 1.33
C VAL A 50 -6.36 5.36 0.37
N ALA A 51 -6.10 5.60 -0.89
CA ALA A 51 -6.09 4.56 -1.92
C ALA A 51 -5.20 4.95 -3.10
N THR A 52 -4.76 3.96 -3.85
CA THR A 52 -4.10 4.18 -5.14
C THR A 52 -5.13 4.20 -6.25
N VAL A 53 -4.98 5.12 -7.21
CA VAL A 53 -5.74 5.17 -8.45
C VAL A 53 -4.80 5.09 -9.65
N HIS A 54 -5.16 4.30 -10.66
CA HIS A 54 -4.38 4.24 -11.90
C HIS A 54 -4.71 5.37 -12.86
N ALA A 55 -5.97 5.76 -12.93
CA ALA A 55 -6.45 6.84 -13.80
C ALA A 55 -7.88 7.23 -13.43
N GLY A 56 -8.40 8.28 -14.06
CA GLY A 56 -9.78 8.73 -13.94
C GLY A 56 -9.89 10.11 -13.27
N MET A 57 -10.97 10.83 -13.53
CA MET A 57 -11.24 12.20 -13.05
C MET A 57 -10.08 13.19 -13.28
N GLY A 58 -9.29 13.01 -14.34
CA GLY A 58 -8.10 13.82 -14.61
C GLY A 58 -6.85 13.40 -13.83
N TYR A 59 -6.93 12.40 -12.96
CA TYR A 59 -5.77 11.85 -12.27
C TYR A 59 -5.01 10.88 -13.16
N ARG A 60 -3.70 10.85 -12.97
CA ARG A 60 -2.82 9.78 -13.44
C ARG A 60 -2.64 8.75 -12.32
N HIS A 61 -1.69 7.84 -12.48
CA HIS A 61 -1.31 6.93 -11.38
C HIS A 61 -0.80 7.74 -10.20
N THR A 62 -1.58 7.79 -9.13
CA THR A 62 -1.29 8.56 -7.91
C THR A 62 -2.00 7.94 -6.71
N ASN A 63 -1.75 8.50 -5.53
CA ASN A 63 -2.48 8.15 -4.31
C ASN A 63 -3.43 9.28 -3.93
N LEU A 64 -4.67 8.91 -3.65
CA LEU A 64 -5.74 9.83 -3.32
C LEU A 64 -6.14 9.69 -1.87
N LEU A 65 -6.52 10.81 -1.28
CA LEU A 65 -7.25 10.87 -0.03
C LEU A 65 -8.71 11.19 -0.34
N ILE A 66 -9.61 10.31 0.07
CA ILE A 66 -11.03 10.37 -0.26
C ILE A 66 -11.81 10.52 1.06
N GLU A 67 -12.64 11.54 1.15
CA GLU A 67 -13.48 11.69 2.33
C GLU A 67 -14.53 10.57 2.37
N ALA A 68 -14.71 9.93 3.54
CA ALA A 68 -15.57 8.77 3.67
C ALA A 68 -17.06 9.04 3.38
N ASN A 69 -17.49 10.28 3.35
CA ASN A 69 -18.82 10.70 2.87
C ASN A 69 -18.87 10.99 1.37
N GLY A 70 -17.71 10.90 0.67
CA GLY A 70 -17.59 11.09 -0.77
C GLY A 70 -17.61 12.55 -1.24
N SER A 71 -17.56 13.52 -0.34
CA SER A 71 -17.66 14.94 -0.71
C SER A 71 -16.35 15.54 -1.20
N LYS A 72 -15.21 15.00 -0.78
CA LYS A 72 -13.88 15.47 -1.16
C LYS A 72 -12.97 14.36 -1.66
N VAL A 73 -12.19 14.68 -2.71
CA VAL A 73 -11.09 13.88 -3.19
C VAL A 73 -9.87 14.78 -3.30
N ILE A 74 -8.77 14.39 -2.67
CA ILE A 74 -7.52 15.14 -2.64
C ILE A 74 -6.43 14.28 -3.25
N ASP A 75 -5.75 14.77 -4.29
CA ASP A 75 -4.52 14.16 -4.78
C ASP A 75 -3.40 14.46 -3.80
N LEU A 76 -2.79 13.41 -3.27
CA LEU A 76 -1.68 13.53 -2.33
C LEU A 76 -0.36 13.93 -3.03
N GLY A 77 -0.33 13.92 -4.36
CA GLY A 77 0.86 14.27 -5.15
C GLY A 77 2.04 13.31 -4.96
N ILE A 78 1.81 12.11 -4.47
CA ILE A 78 2.83 11.08 -4.27
C ILE A 78 2.64 9.93 -5.25
N GLY A 79 3.69 9.62 -5.99
CA GLY A 79 3.73 8.43 -6.85
C GLY A 79 3.91 7.15 -6.04
N GLY A 80 3.87 6.02 -6.73
CA GLY A 80 3.92 4.71 -6.10
C GLY A 80 2.53 4.20 -5.71
N CYS A 81 2.43 3.24 -4.81
CA CYS A 81 1.16 2.58 -4.54
C CYS A 81 1.03 2.02 -3.12
N ARG A 82 -0.17 1.53 -2.82
CA ARG A 82 -0.53 0.83 -1.59
C ARG A 82 -0.30 1.67 -0.33
N PRO A 83 -0.89 2.86 -0.26
CA PRO A 83 -0.81 3.69 0.94
C PRO A 83 -1.64 3.06 2.06
N THR A 84 -1.11 3.14 3.28
CA THR A 84 -1.80 2.69 4.49
C THR A 84 -1.63 3.68 5.62
N PHE A 85 -2.70 3.93 6.38
CA PHE A 85 -2.63 4.77 7.56
C PHE A 85 -1.98 4.02 8.72
N SER A 86 -1.18 4.75 9.51
CA SER A 86 -0.79 4.26 10.83
C SER A 86 -2.03 4.10 11.74
N PRO A 87 -1.99 3.21 12.74
CA PRO A 87 -3.13 2.99 13.63
C PRO A 87 -3.60 4.24 14.38
N ASP A 88 -2.70 5.18 14.65
CA ASP A 88 -3.01 6.48 15.25
C ASP A 88 -3.51 7.54 14.25
N GLY A 89 -3.53 7.21 12.94
CA GLY A 89 -3.96 8.10 11.87
C GLY A 89 -2.98 9.26 11.57
N LYS A 90 -1.82 9.30 12.20
CA LYS A 90 -0.90 10.45 12.08
C LYS A 90 0.13 10.31 10.96
N HIS A 91 0.21 9.14 10.35
CA HIS A 91 1.17 8.85 9.28
C HIS A 91 0.53 8.04 8.16
N ILE A 92 1.12 8.17 6.97
CA ILE A 92 0.87 7.29 5.84
C ILE A 92 2.20 6.60 5.49
N ALA A 93 2.16 5.28 5.32
CA ALA A 93 3.23 4.49 4.72
C ALA A 93 2.78 4.03 3.33
N TRP A 94 3.70 3.98 2.36
CA TRP A 94 3.40 3.49 1.02
C TRP A 94 4.65 3.00 0.30
N GLY A 95 4.47 2.20 -0.76
CA GLY A 95 5.51 1.90 -1.72
C GLY A 95 5.78 3.13 -2.59
N ALA A 96 6.85 3.87 -2.32
CA ALA A 96 7.19 5.10 -3.03
C ALA A 96 7.84 4.83 -4.40
N GLY A 97 8.16 3.58 -4.67
CA GLY A 97 8.70 3.05 -5.91
C GLY A 97 8.98 1.56 -5.73
N ASP A 98 9.51 0.92 -6.76
CA ASP A 98 9.80 -0.52 -6.75
C ASP A 98 10.83 -0.94 -5.67
N HIS A 99 11.64 0.01 -5.21
CA HIS A 99 12.76 -0.22 -4.33
C HIS A 99 12.74 0.66 -3.08
N GLU A 100 11.61 1.32 -2.81
CA GLU A 100 11.49 2.26 -1.72
C GLU A 100 10.13 2.15 -1.04
N LEU A 101 10.14 2.08 0.28
CA LEU A 101 9.00 2.41 1.14
C LEU A 101 9.27 3.76 1.82
N ALA A 102 8.22 4.54 2.02
CA ALA A 102 8.34 5.81 2.72
C ALA A 102 7.20 6.01 3.72
N VAL A 103 7.47 6.83 4.73
CA VAL A 103 6.50 7.28 5.74
C VAL A 103 6.50 8.78 5.82
N VAL A 104 5.31 9.36 5.79
CA VAL A 104 5.09 10.80 5.96
C VAL A 104 4.05 11.07 7.05
N PRO A 105 4.16 12.15 7.80
CA PRO A 105 3.08 12.59 8.66
C PRO A 105 1.94 13.19 7.84
N ILE A 106 0.71 13.05 8.37
CA ILE A 106 -0.50 13.66 7.85
C ILE A 106 -1.38 14.12 9.02
N ASP A 107 -2.02 15.27 8.85
CA ASP A 107 -3.05 15.75 9.79
C ASP A 107 -4.43 15.44 9.22
N ILE A 108 -5.01 14.30 9.63
CA ILE A 108 -6.32 13.84 9.19
C ILE A 108 -7.50 14.56 9.84
N ASP A 109 -7.27 15.36 10.87
CA ASP A 109 -8.31 16.14 11.54
C ASP A 109 -8.51 17.49 10.86
N SER A 110 -7.54 17.92 10.04
CA SER A 110 -7.65 19.10 9.19
C SER A 110 -8.75 18.92 8.12
N ASP A 111 -9.42 20.01 7.78
CA ASP A 111 -10.34 20.04 6.62
C ASP A 111 -9.60 20.02 5.27
N HIS A 112 -8.30 20.27 5.28
CA HIS A 112 -7.41 20.20 4.13
C HIS A 112 -6.13 19.43 4.47
N PRO A 113 -6.21 18.10 4.67
CA PRO A 113 -5.06 17.29 5.01
C PRO A 113 -3.92 17.47 4.01
N LYS A 114 -2.71 17.60 4.53
CA LYS A 114 -1.48 17.71 3.73
C LYS A 114 -0.42 16.78 4.26
N LEU A 115 0.36 16.24 3.35
CA LEU A 115 1.51 15.43 3.71
C LEU A 115 2.66 16.30 4.19
N GLY A 116 3.32 15.87 5.25
CA GLY A 116 4.59 16.44 5.69
C GLY A 116 5.78 15.87 4.91
N LYS A 117 6.98 16.19 5.38
CA LYS A 117 8.22 15.62 4.84
C LYS A 117 8.37 14.16 5.24
N LYS A 118 9.02 13.36 4.40
CA LYS A 118 9.37 11.96 4.73
C LYS A 118 10.11 11.90 6.07
N VAL A 119 9.62 11.09 6.99
CA VAL A 119 10.20 10.91 8.33
C VAL A 119 10.89 9.56 8.49
N PHE A 120 10.59 8.61 7.60
CA PHE A 120 11.20 7.30 7.58
C PHE A 120 11.19 6.74 6.16
N GLN A 121 12.22 5.97 5.79
CA GLN A 121 12.35 5.34 4.47
C GLN A 121 13.06 4.00 4.59
N VAL A 122 12.67 3.06 3.75
CA VAL A 122 13.38 1.79 3.55
C VAL A 122 13.78 1.68 2.08
N PHE A 123 15.03 1.34 1.82
CA PHE A 123 15.57 1.17 0.47
C PHE A 123 16.15 -0.22 0.28
N ASP A 124 15.91 -0.82 -0.87
CA ASP A 124 16.62 -2.00 -1.36
C ASP A 124 17.03 -1.80 -2.82
N LYS A 125 18.32 -1.72 -3.08
CA LYS A 125 18.83 -1.53 -4.45
C LYS A 125 18.71 -2.76 -5.34
N GLN A 126 18.57 -3.94 -4.75
CA GLN A 126 18.65 -5.23 -5.47
C GLN A 126 17.28 -5.88 -5.64
N ASN A 127 16.42 -5.73 -4.67
CA ASN A 127 15.12 -6.39 -4.65
C ASN A 127 14.00 -5.37 -4.62
N LYS A 128 12.86 -5.79 -5.14
CA LYS A 128 11.64 -5.01 -5.03
C LYS A 128 11.07 -5.09 -3.62
N ILE A 129 10.43 -4.01 -3.21
CA ILE A 129 9.75 -3.90 -1.91
C ILE A 129 8.30 -3.50 -2.16
N TYR A 130 7.35 -4.29 -1.65
CA TYR A 130 5.91 -4.05 -1.83
C TYR A 130 5.10 -4.35 -0.58
N HIS A 131 3.82 -4.02 -0.63
CA HIS A 131 2.80 -4.45 0.32
C HIS A 131 3.13 -4.08 1.76
N VAL A 132 3.33 -2.79 1.97
CA VAL A 132 3.61 -2.27 3.31
C VAL A 132 2.35 -2.28 4.17
N ASP A 133 2.50 -2.72 5.42
CA ASP A 133 1.45 -2.65 6.41
C ASP A 133 1.99 -2.30 7.80
N TRP A 134 1.18 -1.62 8.63
CA TRP A 134 1.54 -1.20 9.96
C TRP A 134 1.26 -2.27 11.01
N SER A 135 2.18 -2.45 11.95
CA SER A 135 1.83 -3.16 13.18
C SER A 135 0.74 -2.40 13.95
N PRO A 136 -0.16 -3.10 14.67
CA PRO A 136 -1.27 -2.45 15.39
C PRO A 136 -0.83 -1.43 16.45
N ASP A 137 0.41 -1.53 16.93
CA ASP A 137 0.99 -0.55 17.86
C ASP A 137 1.72 0.61 17.17
N GLY A 138 1.74 0.62 15.84
CA GLY A 138 2.36 1.67 15.01
C GLY A 138 3.89 1.72 15.07
N ARG A 139 4.55 0.72 15.67
CA ARG A 139 6.01 0.74 15.84
C ARG A 139 6.77 0.09 14.71
N PHE A 140 6.13 -0.80 13.97
CA PHE A 140 6.76 -1.57 12.91
C PHE A 140 5.99 -1.45 11.60
N LEU A 141 6.71 -1.65 10.51
CA LEU A 141 6.14 -1.94 9.20
C LEU A 141 6.52 -3.35 8.80
N SER A 142 5.57 -4.12 8.29
CA SER A 142 5.85 -5.31 7.50
C SER A 142 5.82 -4.98 6.03
N PHE A 143 6.56 -5.73 5.23
CA PHE A 143 6.58 -5.57 3.78
C PHE A 143 7.07 -6.83 3.09
N SER A 144 6.66 -7.01 1.86
CA SER A 144 7.16 -8.07 0.98
C SER A 144 8.41 -7.61 0.26
N ARG A 145 9.42 -8.47 0.21
CA ARG A 145 10.69 -8.23 -0.47
C ARG A 145 11.03 -9.42 -1.36
N GLY A 146 11.36 -9.17 -2.59
CA GLY A 146 11.68 -10.25 -3.53
C GLY A 146 12.48 -9.80 -4.75
N PRO A 147 12.87 -10.75 -5.61
CA PRO A 147 13.68 -10.46 -6.77
C PRO A 147 12.97 -9.51 -7.74
N ASN A 148 13.75 -8.75 -8.50
CA ASN A 148 13.26 -8.08 -9.68
C ASN A 148 12.74 -9.14 -10.67
N GLY A 149 11.49 -9.02 -11.09
CA GLY A 149 10.94 -9.85 -12.14
C GLY A 149 11.74 -9.68 -13.45
N LYS A 150 11.95 -10.79 -14.15
CA LYS A 150 12.71 -10.80 -15.42
C LYS A 150 11.80 -10.63 -16.64
N GLY A 151 10.59 -10.16 -16.50
CA GLY A 151 9.65 -10.09 -17.61
C GLY A 151 9.42 -8.67 -18.13
N ASP A 152 9.17 -8.59 -19.42
CA ASP A 152 8.69 -7.38 -20.08
C ASP A 152 7.16 -7.50 -20.21
N ILE A 153 6.42 -6.78 -19.38
CA ILE A 153 4.95 -6.81 -19.33
C ILE A 153 4.29 -6.43 -20.67
N THR A 154 5.06 -5.95 -21.64
CA THR A 154 4.55 -5.58 -22.97
C THR A 154 4.57 -6.73 -23.96
N LYS A 155 5.19 -7.88 -23.63
CA LYS A 155 5.33 -9.03 -24.52
C LYS A 155 4.35 -10.15 -24.21
N PRO A 156 3.87 -10.89 -25.20
CA PRO A 156 3.09 -12.10 -24.97
C PRO A 156 3.86 -13.09 -24.07
N GLY A 157 3.20 -13.70 -23.10
CA GLY A 157 3.82 -14.62 -22.13
C GLY A 157 4.36 -13.94 -20.86
N THR A 158 4.18 -12.64 -20.71
CA THR A 158 4.66 -11.86 -19.55
C THR A 158 3.66 -11.79 -18.40
N TYR A 159 2.55 -12.51 -18.47
CA TYR A 159 1.62 -12.64 -17.34
C TYR A 159 2.34 -13.15 -16.08
N GLU A 160 3.25 -14.11 -16.24
CA GLU A 160 4.09 -14.58 -15.14
C GLU A 160 4.95 -13.47 -14.57
N ALA A 161 5.54 -12.61 -15.42
CA ALA A 161 6.31 -11.47 -14.99
C ALA A 161 5.44 -10.40 -14.30
N ALA A 162 4.23 -10.15 -14.78
CA ALA A 162 3.27 -9.29 -14.10
C ALA A 162 2.85 -9.88 -12.75
N CYS A 163 2.64 -11.19 -12.69
CA CYS A 163 2.41 -11.90 -11.44
C CYS A 163 3.62 -11.86 -10.51
N GLU A 164 4.84 -11.90 -11.03
CA GLU A 164 6.05 -11.68 -10.25
C GLU A 164 6.13 -10.24 -9.70
N ILE A 165 5.77 -9.26 -10.51
CA ILE A 165 5.77 -7.84 -10.11
C ILE A 165 4.67 -7.57 -9.08
N VAL A 166 3.45 -7.99 -9.34
CA VAL A 166 2.31 -7.82 -8.42
C VAL A 166 2.14 -8.97 -7.44
N GLY A 167 2.84 -10.05 -7.69
CA GLY A 167 3.15 -10.97 -6.65
C GLY A 167 2.26 -12.13 -6.36
N VAL A 168 1.59 -12.70 -7.32
CA VAL A 168 0.67 -13.81 -7.00
C VAL A 168 1.36 -15.17 -6.84
N HIS A 169 2.45 -15.45 -7.53
CA HIS A 169 3.09 -16.79 -7.51
C HIS A 169 4.63 -16.82 -7.64
N ALA A 170 5.31 -15.69 -7.48
CA ALA A 170 6.75 -15.65 -7.66
C ALA A 170 7.51 -16.24 -6.46
N LYS A 171 8.43 -17.14 -6.72
CA LYS A 171 9.35 -17.68 -5.73
C LYS A 171 10.38 -16.64 -5.30
N GLY A 172 10.87 -16.78 -4.07
CA GLY A 172 11.92 -15.92 -3.52
C GLY A 172 11.42 -14.60 -2.94
N TRP A 173 10.11 -14.48 -2.72
CA TRP A 173 9.53 -13.39 -1.96
C TRP A 173 9.35 -13.77 -0.50
N ASP A 174 9.83 -12.92 0.36
CA ASP A 174 9.74 -13.09 1.81
C ASP A 174 9.15 -11.85 2.48
N ILE A 175 8.59 -12.05 3.67
CA ILE A 175 8.06 -10.99 4.52
C ILE A 175 9.17 -10.52 5.45
N PHE A 176 9.29 -9.22 5.56
CA PHE A 176 10.22 -8.54 6.47
C PHE A 176 9.47 -7.59 7.38
N ALA A 177 10.06 -7.31 8.53
CA ALA A 177 9.63 -6.24 9.42
C ALA A 177 10.76 -5.27 9.67
N VAL A 178 10.42 -4.00 9.86
CA VAL A 178 11.35 -2.92 10.20
C VAL A 178 10.73 -2.05 11.27
N GLN A 179 11.52 -1.63 12.27
CA GLN A 179 11.06 -0.66 13.25
C GLN A 179 11.06 0.75 12.65
N VAL A 180 9.94 1.45 12.77
CA VAL A 180 9.83 2.83 12.32
C VAL A 180 10.50 3.75 13.34
N ALA A 181 11.57 4.42 12.91
CA ALA A 181 12.26 5.40 13.72
C ALA A 181 12.30 6.76 12.99
N ARG A 182 11.87 7.80 13.67
CA ARG A 182 11.78 9.15 13.08
C ARG A 182 13.14 9.65 12.63
N GLY A 183 13.22 10.19 11.41
CA GLY A 183 14.44 10.75 10.84
C GLY A 183 15.49 9.70 10.42
N ARG A 184 15.13 8.41 10.42
CA ARG A 184 16.03 7.32 10.06
C ARG A 184 15.66 6.74 8.69
N SER A 185 16.68 6.39 7.91
CA SER A 185 16.57 5.59 6.70
C SER A 185 17.21 4.23 6.93
N VAL A 186 16.60 3.17 6.42
CA VAL A 186 17.14 1.80 6.47
C VAL A 186 17.46 1.37 5.05
N THR A 187 18.70 0.95 4.81
CA THR A 187 19.11 0.36 3.53
C THR A 187 19.32 -1.14 3.71
N ILE A 188 18.50 -1.95 3.06
CA ILE A 188 18.61 -3.39 3.09
C ILE A 188 19.83 -3.83 2.27
N GLY A 189 20.56 -4.82 2.79
CA GLY A 189 21.79 -5.30 2.15
C GLY A 189 23.08 -4.59 2.59
N HIS A 190 23.00 -3.50 3.34
CA HIS A 190 24.13 -2.95 4.07
C HIS A 190 24.35 -3.72 5.39
N LYS A 191 25.61 -3.79 5.84
CA LYS A 191 26.07 -4.65 6.95
C LYS A 191 25.43 -4.45 8.34
N SER A 192 24.52 -3.52 8.52
CA SER A 192 23.77 -3.38 9.78
C SER A 192 22.56 -4.32 9.78
N VAL A 193 22.77 -5.53 10.14
CA VAL A 193 21.78 -6.63 10.15
C VAL A 193 20.65 -6.42 11.17
N ASN A 194 20.73 -5.39 12.01
CA ASN A 194 19.81 -5.16 13.12
C ASN A 194 18.63 -4.23 12.77
N ASP A 195 18.60 -3.68 11.57
CA ASP A 195 17.63 -2.66 11.21
C ASP A 195 16.33 -3.23 10.61
N TYR A 196 16.36 -4.48 10.18
CA TYR A 196 15.21 -5.19 9.63
C TYR A 196 15.27 -6.69 9.94
N HIS A 197 14.10 -7.30 10.03
CA HIS A 197 13.96 -8.70 10.42
C HIS A 197 13.20 -9.48 9.35
N PRO A 198 13.77 -10.52 8.74
CA PRO A 198 13.01 -11.44 7.91
C PRO A 198 12.07 -12.28 8.79
N LEU A 199 10.79 -12.24 8.48
CA LEU A 199 9.76 -13.04 9.16
C LEU A 199 9.56 -14.39 8.48
N THR A 200 9.84 -14.47 7.18
CA THR A 200 9.82 -15.73 6.42
C THR A 200 11.17 -15.95 5.71
N ARG A 201 11.54 -17.21 5.48
CA ARG A 201 12.77 -17.61 4.78
C ARG A 201 12.61 -19.00 4.14
N ASN A 202 11.45 -19.28 3.57
CA ASN A 202 11.16 -20.62 3.06
C ASN A 202 11.30 -20.73 1.53
N GLY A 203 11.71 -19.66 0.84
CA GLY A 203 11.88 -19.63 -0.61
C GLY A 203 10.58 -19.75 -1.42
N GLN A 204 9.45 -19.63 -0.75
CA GLN A 204 8.12 -19.62 -1.36
C GLN A 204 7.71 -18.20 -1.80
N SER A 205 6.47 -18.02 -2.15
CA SER A 205 5.88 -16.71 -2.43
C SER A 205 5.14 -16.22 -1.19
N ASN A 206 5.86 -15.51 -0.32
CA ASN A 206 5.29 -14.92 0.89
C ASN A 206 5.04 -13.44 0.66
N LYS A 207 3.79 -13.06 0.59
CA LYS A 207 3.37 -11.70 0.26
C LYS A 207 2.12 -11.31 1.03
N GLU A 208 1.89 -9.99 1.11
CA GLU A 208 0.67 -9.44 1.70
C GLU A 208 0.47 -9.91 3.15
N SER A 209 1.49 -9.63 3.97
CA SER A 209 1.41 -9.88 5.42
C SER A 209 0.34 -8.98 6.04
N ASP A 210 -0.37 -9.53 7.00
CA ASP A 210 -1.22 -8.81 7.93
C ASP A 210 -0.75 -9.05 9.37
N TRP A 211 -1.04 -8.11 10.26
CA TRP A 211 -0.63 -8.19 11.66
C TRP A 211 -1.78 -8.68 12.52
N PHE A 212 -1.48 -9.63 13.37
CA PHE A 212 -2.39 -10.10 14.38
C PHE A 212 -1.79 -9.85 15.77
N LEU A 213 -2.50 -9.11 16.61
CA LEU A 213 -2.23 -9.07 18.03
C LEU A 213 -3.18 -10.06 18.72
N PRO A 214 -2.66 -11.10 19.38
CA PRO A 214 -3.48 -11.94 20.21
C PRO A 214 -4.19 -11.06 21.24
N GLN A 215 -5.50 -11.15 21.31
CA GLN A 215 -6.22 -10.52 22.42
C GLN A 215 -5.66 -11.11 23.71
N GLY A 216 -5.17 -10.26 24.60
CA GLY A 216 -4.59 -10.69 25.88
C GLY A 216 -5.58 -11.60 26.62
N LYS A 217 -5.05 -12.72 27.12
CA LYS A 217 -5.75 -13.60 28.05
C LYS A 217 -5.94 -12.88 29.37
#